data_f46006de99b21f478461ffa6afd8c429
#
_entry.id   f46006de99b21f478461ffa6afd8c429
#
_cell.length_a   1.000
_cell.length_b   1.000
_cell.length_c   1.000
_cell.angle_alpha   90.00
_cell.angle_beta   90.00
_cell.angle_gamma   90.00
#
_symmetry.space_group_name_H-M   'P 1'
#
loop_
_entity.id
_entity.type
_entity.pdbx_description
1 polymer ?
#
loop_
_entity_poly.entity_id
_entity_poly.type
_entity_poly.pdbx_seq_one_letter_code
_entity_poly.pdbx_strand_id
1 'polypeptide(L)'
;SDVVEFAFTVNTRGSHEGYIEIDDSPISFDDRIFFAFDIASSVPVYHIAGSGATKNINNLFERDSLFSFTSVREGSFDAGSIASAGLVILDEVSQISSGMASELNRLLELGGNILIIPTAGDIKNYQPGFAALGLPAFAGIDTANTRVASIEAENPLFRGVFVTPPKQIQF
;
A
#
# COMPACT_ATOMS: atom_id res chain seq x y z
N SER A 1 14.76 21.30 24.61
CA SER A 1 14.29 21.53 23.22
C SER A 1 12.82 21.21 23.19
N ASP A 2 12.02 22.16 22.83
CA ASP A 2 10.59 21.99 22.72
C ASP A 2 10.28 21.53 21.27
N VAL A 3 9.37 20.56 21.12
CA VAL A 3 8.91 20.08 19.83
C VAL A 3 7.50 20.62 19.63
N VAL A 4 7.28 21.29 18.50
CA VAL A 4 5.95 21.78 18.11
C VAL A 4 5.49 21.00 16.89
N GLU A 5 4.31 20.40 16.96
CA GLU A 5 3.69 19.67 15.88
C GLU A 5 2.65 20.54 15.19
N PHE A 6 2.74 20.66 13.86
CA PHE A 6 1.78 21.35 13.03
C PHE A 6 1.03 20.36 12.17
N ALA A 7 -0.30 20.49 12.10
CA ALA A 7 -1.13 19.74 11.19
C ALA A 7 -1.94 20.70 10.31
N PHE A 8 -1.91 20.47 9.00
CA PHE A 8 -2.72 21.23 8.05
C PHE A 8 -3.31 20.30 6.99
N THR A 9 -4.44 20.70 6.41
CA THR A 9 -5.12 19.94 5.37
C THR A 9 -4.99 20.67 4.04
N VAL A 10 -4.51 19.95 3.02
CA VAL A 10 -4.46 20.44 1.64
C VAL A 10 -5.55 19.72 0.85
N ASN A 11 -6.48 20.49 0.28
CA ASN A 11 -7.64 19.97 -0.44
C ASN A 11 -7.49 20.03 -1.98
N THR A 12 -6.35 20.50 -2.47
CA THR A 12 -6.06 20.61 -3.90
C THR A 12 -4.94 19.66 -4.29
N ARG A 13 -5.04 19.10 -5.49
CA ARG A 13 -4.02 18.18 -6.06
C ARG A 13 -2.95 19.00 -6.78
N GLY A 14 -1.77 18.37 -6.95
CA GLY A 14 -0.63 19.00 -7.64
C GLY A 14 0.49 19.41 -6.70
N SER A 15 1.41 20.21 -7.20
CA SER A 15 2.56 20.71 -6.45
C SER A 15 2.15 21.83 -5.51
N HIS A 16 2.62 21.74 -4.28
CA HIS A 16 2.42 22.72 -3.23
C HIS A 16 3.76 23.14 -2.67
N GLU A 17 3.87 24.43 -2.38
CA GLU A 17 5.02 25.01 -1.70
C GLU A 17 4.55 25.69 -0.42
N GLY A 18 5.39 25.69 0.57
CA GLY A 18 5.11 26.35 1.83
C GLY A 18 6.39 26.75 2.56
N TYR A 19 6.21 27.46 3.64
CA TYR A 19 7.31 27.76 4.56
C TYR A 19 6.80 27.73 6.00
N ILE A 20 7.70 27.43 6.89
CA ILE A 20 7.53 27.60 8.34
C ILE A 20 8.39 28.78 8.75
N GLU A 21 7.81 29.72 9.47
CA GLU A 21 8.47 30.92 9.96
C GLU A 21 8.46 30.90 11.49
N ILE A 22 9.60 31.23 12.07
CA ILE A 22 9.78 31.41 13.51
C ILE A 22 10.10 32.88 13.72
N ASP A 23 9.38 33.55 14.59
CA ASP A 23 9.70 34.94 14.96
C ASP A 23 10.73 34.91 16.10
N ASP A 24 11.99 35.00 15.73
CA ASP A 24 13.13 34.99 16.68
C ASP A 24 13.97 36.27 16.54
N SER A 25 13.73 37.21 17.46
CA SER A 25 14.46 38.46 17.54
C SER A 25 15.74 38.30 18.42
N PRO A 26 16.90 38.82 17.98
CA PRO A 26 17.16 39.82 16.90
C PRO A 26 17.67 39.24 15.57
N ILE A 27 17.77 37.93 15.43
CA ILE A 27 18.32 37.27 14.23
C ILE A 27 17.16 36.76 13.38
N SER A 28 17.01 37.30 12.19
CA SER A 28 15.86 37.01 11.31
C SER A 28 16.20 36.37 9.96
N PHE A 29 17.47 36.05 9.69
CA PHE A 29 17.87 35.54 8.37
C PHE A 29 17.65 34.03 8.20
N ASP A 30 17.47 33.29 9.28
CA ASP A 30 17.25 31.85 9.33
C ASP A 30 15.85 31.46 9.86
N ASP A 31 14.96 32.42 10.00
CA ASP A 31 13.61 32.25 10.55
C ASP A 31 12.67 31.44 9.65
N ARG A 32 13.03 31.15 8.39
CA ARG A 32 12.18 30.50 7.40
C ARG A 32 12.78 29.22 6.88
N ILE A 33 12.00 28.14 6.97
CA ILE A 33 12.28 26.85 6.31
C ILE A 33 11.25 26.63 5.22
N PHE A 34 11.71 26.54 3.96
CA PHE A 34 10.85 26.27 2.81
C PHE A 34 10.74 24.77 2.58
N PHE A 35 9.54 24.32 2.20
CA PHE A 35 9.30 22.96 1.80
C PHE A 35 8.39 22.92 0.56
N ALA A 36 8.50 21.86 -0.22
CA ALA A 36 7.62 21.56 -1.33
C ALA A 36 7.21 20.08 -1.28
N PHE A 37 5.98 19.79 -1.71
CA PHE A 37 5.46 18.43 -1.84
C PHE A 37 4.42 18.36 -2.95
N ASP A 38 4.23 17.16 -3.51
CA ASP A 38 3.24 16.90 -4.55
C ASP A 38 2.12 16.02 -4.00
N ILE A 39 0.86 16.44 -4.27
CA ILE A 39 -0.31 15.60 -4.05
C ILE A 39 -0.68 14.96 -5.38
N ALA A 40 -0.51 13.65 -5.48
CA ALA A 40 -0.82 12.89 -6.67
C ALA A 40 -2.30 13.07 -7.09
N SER A 41 -2.55 13.13 -8.39
CA SER A 41 -3.91 13.23 -8.93
C SER A 41 -4.73 11.97 -8.65
N SER A 42 -4.09 10.80 -8.66
CA SER A 42 -4.63 9.52 -8.22
C SER A 42 -3.47 8.56 -7.97
N VAL A 43 -3.69 7.57 -7.12
CA VAL A 43 -2.73 6.49 -6.88
C VAL A 43 -3.05 5.35 -7.84
N PRO A 44 -2.15 4.99 -8.78
CA PRO A 44 -2.38 3.86 -9.66
C PRO A 44 -2.34 2.55 -8.85
N VAL A 45 -3.44 1.80 -8.87
CA VAL A 45 -3.57 0.48 -8.23
C VAL A 45 -3.78 -0.57 -9.31
N TYR A 46 -2.88 -1.54 -9.38
CA TYR A 46 -2.93 -2.62 -10.35
C TYR A 46 -3.25 -3.94 -9.64
N HIS A 47 -4.39 -4.53 -9.94
CA HIS A 47 -4.89 -5.76 -9.34
C HIS A 47 -4.77 -6.93 -10.31
N ILE A 48 -4.09 -7.98 -9.90
CA ILE A 48 -3.92 -9.21 -10.64
C ILE A 48 -4.74 -10.29 -9.92
N ALA A 49 -5.86 -10.66 -10.53
CA ALA A 49 -6.82 -11.58 -9.96
C ALA A 49 -6.55 -13.02 -10.41
N GLY A 50 -6.27 -13.91 -9.48
CA GLY A 50 -6.26 -15.35 -9.67
C GLY A 50 -7.67 -15.94 -9.79
N SER A 51 -7.77 -17.25 -9.89
CA SER A 51 -9.06 -17.94 -10.09
C SER A 51 -9.98 -17.90 -8.87
N GLY A 52 -9.44 -17.79 -7.67
CA GLY A 52 -10.18 -17.69 -6.41
C GLY A 52 -10.52 -16.26 -5.98
N ALA A 53 -9.95 -15.27 -6.65
CA ALA A 53 -10.14 -13.87 -6.30
C ALA A 53 -11.63 -13.47 -6.28
N THR A 54 -12.00 -12.75 -5.24
CA THR A 54 -13.35 -12.24 -5.05
C THR A 54 -13.48 -10.80 -5.55
N LYS A 55 -14.71 -10.28 -5.58
CA LYS A 55 -14.96 -8.87 -5.96
C LYS A 55 -14.63 -7.86 -4.84
N ASN A 56 -14.09 -8.30 -3.73
CA ASN A 56 -13.86 -7.42 -2.58
C ASN A 56 -12.86 -6.31 -2.91
N ILE A 57 -11.77 -6.64 -3.58
CA ILE A 57 -10.75 -5.65 -4.00
C ILE A 57 -11.34 -4.66 -5.00
N ASN A 58 -12.10 -5.14 -6.00
CA ASN A 58 -12.79 -4.25 -6.93
C ASN A 58 -13.73 -3.28 -6.21
N ASN A 59 -14.57 -3.79 -5.31
CA ASN A 59 -15.51 -2.97 -4.55
C ASN A 59 -14.83 -1.90 -3.69
N LEU A 60 -13.61 -2.19 -3.21
CA LEU A 60 -12.83 -1.28 -2.38
C LEU A 60 -12.28 -0.10 -3.20
N PHE A 61 -11.76 -0.36 -4.39
CA PHE A 61 -11.00 0.62 -5.15
C PHE A 61 -11.76 1.30 -6.30
N GLU A 62 -12.74 0.61 -6.94
CA GLU A 62 -13.43 1.14 -8.14
C GLU A 62 -14.25 2.42 -7.88
N ARG A 63 -14.69 2.63 -6.62
CA ARG A 63 -15.58 3.75 -6.27
C ARG A 63 -14.85 4.97 -5.70
N ASP A 64 -13.56 4.84 -5.43
CA ASP A 64 -12.79 5.92 -4.82
C ASP A 64 -11.93 6.63 -5.88
N SER A 65 -12.22 7.90 -6.09
CA SER A 65 -11.50 8.74 -7.07
C SER A 65 -10.04 9.01 -6.70
N LEU A 66 -9.60 8.66 -5.48
CA LEU A 66 -8.20 8.73 -5.08
C LEU A 66 -7.35 7.65 -5.79
N PHE A 67 -7.99 6.61 -6.32
CA PHE A 67 -7.30 5.51 -6.97
C PHE A 67 -7.61 5.45 -8.48
N SER A 68 -6.58 5.20 -9.26
CA SER A 68 -6.72 4.79 -10.67
C SER A 68 -6.60 3.26 -10.70
N PHE A 69 -7.75 2.58 -10.57
CA PHE A 69 -7.80 1.14 -10.39
C PHE A 69 -7.88 0.40 -11.71
N THR A 70 -6.98 -0.56 -11.92
CA THR A 70 -6.97 -1.48 -13.07
C THR A 70 -6.94 -2.91 -12.57
N SER A 71 -7.91 -3.72 -12.98
CA SER A 71 -7.99 -5.13 -12.63
C SER A 71 -7.85 -6.02 -13.85
N VAL A 72 -6.94 -7.00 -13.78
CA VAL A 72 -6.70 -7.98 -14.84
C VAL A 72 -6.70 -9.40 -14.26
N ARG A 73 -6.99 -10.39 -15.08
CA ARG A 73 -6.82 -11.79 -14.69
C ARG A 73 -5.33 -12.17 -14.78
N GLU A 74 -4.89 -13.10 -13.94
CA GLU A 74 -3.50 -13.61 -13.91
C GLU A 74 -3.01 -14.02 -15.31
N GLY A 75 -3.81 -14.71 -16.10
CA GLY A 75 -3.47 -15.13 -17.46
C GLY A 75 -3.36 -14.00 -18.49
N SER A 76 -3.81 -12.79 -18.16
CA SER A 76 -3.73 -11.59 -19.01
C SER A 76 -2.74 -10.55 -18.48
N PHE A 77 -1.95 -10.94 -17.51
CA PHE A 77 -0.93 -10.06 -16.90
C PHE A 77 0.15 -9.71 -17.94
N ASP A 78 0.39 -8.42 -18.10
CA ASP A 78 1.51 -7.86 -18.84
C ASP A 78 2.48 -7.17 -17.88
N ALA A 79 3.73 -7.62 -17.89
CA ALA A 79 4.77 -7.13 -17.00
C ALA A 79 5.02 -5.61 -17.09
N GLY A 80 4.91 -5.04 -18.29
CA GLY A 80 5.08 -3.61 -18.50
C GLY A 80 4.01 -2.74 -17.82
N SER A 81 2.83 -3.30 -17.56
CA SER A 81 1.67 -2.56 -17.04
C SER A 81 1.84 -2.11 -15.60
N ILE A 82 2.69 -2.77 -14.80
CA ILE A 82 2.87 -2.45 -13.37
C ILE A 82 3.97 -1.43 -13.09
N ALA A 83 4.73 -1.04 -14.09
CA ALA A 83 5.92 -0.19 -13.93
C ALA A 83 5.61 1.18 -13.28
N SER A 84 4.40 1.70 -13.45
CA SER A 84 3.94 2.98 -12.90
C SER A 84 2.93 2.84 -11.77
N ALA A 85 2.70 1.62 -11.27
CA ALA A 85 1.75 1.40 -10.18
C ALA A 85 2.32 1.94 -8.86
N GLY A 86 1.46 2.57 -8.06
CA GLY A 86 1.76 2.90 -6.66
C GLY A 86 1.54 1.69 -5.74
N LEU A 87 0.60 0.82 -6.13
CA LEU A 87 0.28 -0.43 -5.44
C LEU A 87 -0.05 -1.52 -6.45
N VAL A 88 0.58 -2.68 -6.31
CA VAL A 88 0.20 -3.93 -7.01
C VAL A 88 -0.41 -4.89 -6.01
N ILE A 89 -1.57 -5.43 -6.35
CA ILE A 89 -2.29 -6.42 -5.53
C ILE A 89 -2.28 -7.75 -6.28
N LEU A 90 -1.64 -8.76 -5.69
CA LEU A 90 -1.72 -10.14 -6.14
C LEU A 90 -2.81 -10.84 -5.33
N ASP A 91 -3.97 -11.07 -5.93
CA ASP A 91 -5.14 -11.63 -5.25
C ASP A 91 -5.37 -13.07 -5.71
N GLU A 92 -5.00 -14.01 -4.88
CA GLU A 92 -5.11 -15.45 -5.09
C GLU A 92 -4.52 -15.94 -6.44
N VAL A 93 -3.43 -15.32 -6.89
CA VAL A 93 -2.69 -15.79 -8.06
C VAL A 93 -2.16 -17.21 -7.83
N SER A 94 -2.03 -18.02 -8.86
CA SER A 94 -1.61 -19.43 -8.74
C SER A 94 -0.14 -19.56 -8.33
N GLN A 95 0.70 -18.62 -8.77
CA GLN A 95 2.13 -18.55 -8.48
C GLN A 95 2.68 -17.17 -8.81
N ILE A 96 3.84 -16.84 -8.24
CA ILE A 96 4.63 -15.68 -8.64
C ILE A 96 5.76 -16.18 -9.54
N SER A 97 5.59 -16.00 -10.85
CA SER A 97 6.63 -16.40 -11.81
C SER A 97 7.90 -15.55 -11.69
N SER A 98 9.02 -16.03 -12.19
CA SER A 98 10.29 -15.28 -12.16
C SER A 98 10.18 -13.92 -12.89
N GLY A 99 9.44 -13.87 -14.00
CA GLY A 99 9.19 -12.62 -14.73
C GLY A 99 8.37 -11.64 -13.90
N MET A 100 7.29 -12.12 -13.26
CA MET A 100 6.48 -11.30 -12.34
C MET A 100 7.33 -10.80 -11.16
N ALA A 101 8.13 -11.68 -10.53
CA ALA A 101 8.99 -11.30 -9.42
C ALA A 101 10.03 -10.24 -9.80
N SER A 102 10.59 -10.31 -11.01
CA SER A 102 11.53 -9.31 -11.52
C SER A 102 10.88 -7.93 -11.64
N GLU A 103 9.67 -7.84 -12.20
CA GLU A 103 8.94 -6.57 -12.32
C GLU A 103 8.47 -6.03 -10.98
N LEU A 104 8.06 -6.91 -10.06
CA LEU A 104 7.70 -6.52 -8.71
C LEU A 104 8.91 -5.96 -7.93
N ASN A 105 10.10 -6.55 -8.08
CA ASN A 105 11.33 -6.00 -7.49
C ASN A 105 11.62 -4.61 -8.05
N ARG A 106 11.50 -4.43 -9.36
CA ARG A 106 11.68 -3.12 -9.98
C ARG A 106 10.68 -2.08 -9.46
N LEU A 107 9.43 -2.48 -9.25
CA LEU A 107 8.41 -1.63 -8.65
C LEU A 107 8.82 -1.20 -7.23
N LEU A 108 9.30 -2.15 -6.40
CA LEU A 108 9.76 -1.86 -5.03
C LEU A 108 10.96 -0.91 -5.02
N GLU A 109 11.92 -1.08 -5.93
CA GLU A 109 13.06 -0.17 -6.08
C GLU A 109 12.64 1.26 -6.44
N LEU A 110 11.53 1.42 -7.15
CA LEU A 110 10.93 2.72 -7.48
C LEU A 110 10.03 3.29 -6.38
N GLY A 111 9.90 2.61 -5.24
CA GLY A 111 9.09 3.05 -4.10
C GLY A 111 7.62 2.62 -4.17
N GLY A 112 7.25 1.73 -5.09
CA GLY A 112 5.92 1.14 -5.14
C GLY A 112 5.68 0.13 -4.00
N ASN A 113 4.43 -0.31 -3.87
CA ASN A 113 4.00 -1.22 -2.82
C ASN A 113 3.38 -2.49 -3.42
N ILE A 114 3.49 -3.60 -2.69
CA ILE A 114 2.90 -4.88 -3.08
C ILE A 114 2.05 -5.40 -1.94
N LEU A 115 0.82 -5.79 -2.24
CA LEU A 115 -0.06 -6.56 -1.36
C LEU A 115 -0.24 -7.96 -1.96
N ILE A 116 0.09 -9.00 -1.21
CA ILE A 116 -0.07 -10.39 -1.63
C ILE A 116 -1.13 -11.04 -0.75
N ILE A 117 -2.22 -11.50 -1.39
CA ILE A 117 -3.27 -12.30 -0.78
C ILE A 117 -3.11 -13.71 -1.37
N PRO A 118 -2.46 -14.64 -0.63
CA PRO A 118 -2.18 -15.96 -1.18
C PRO A 118 -3.44 -16.83 -1.21
N THR A 119 -3.53 -17.73 -2.19
CA THR A 119 -4.55 -18.78 -2.18
C THR A 119 -4.29 -19.77 -1.05
N ALA A 120 -5.35 -20.20 -0.37
CA ALA A 120 -5.26 -21.17 0.72
C ALA A 120 -4.84 -22.57 0.25
N GLY A 121 -4.95 -22.89 -1.06
CA GLY A 121 -4.76 -24.25 -1.58
C GLY A 121 -3.30 -24.67 -1.74
N ASP A 122 -2.44 -23.79 -2.22
CA ASP A 122 -1.12 -24.21 -2.75
C ASP A 122 0.01 -23.22 -2.44
N ILE A 123 0.19 -22.92 -1.16
CA ILE A 123 1.20 -21.95 -0.68
C ILE A 123 2.64 -22.29 -1.11
N LYS A 124 2.92 -23.55 -1.44
CA LYS A 124 4.26 -23.97 -1.91
C LYS A 124 4.63 -23.33 -3.25
N ASN A 125 3.64 -23.03 -4.09
CA ASN A 125 3.86 -22.40 -5.39
C ASN A 125 4.33 -20.95 -5.26
N TYR A 126 4.13 -20.31 -4.10
CA TYR A 126 4.63 -18.97 -3.83
C TYR A 126 6.09 -18.94 -3.42
N GLN A 127 6.67 -20.05 -2.94
CA GLN A 127 8.03 -20.05 -2.39
C GLN A 127 9.10 -19.52 -3.33
N PRO A 128 9.15 -19.90 -4.63
CA PRO A 128 10.15 -19.35 -5.55
C PRO A 128 10.02 -17.84 -5.72
N GLY A 129 8.79 -17.35 -5.85
CA GLY A 129 8.50 -15.92 -5.96
C GLY A 129 8.84 -15.16 -4.69
N PHE A 130 8.50 -15.69 -3.52
CA PHE A 130 8.84 -15.09 -2.22
C PHE A 130 10.36 -15.00 -2.03
N ALA A 131 11.10 -16.07 -2.35
CA ALA A 131 12.56 -16.05 -2.30
C ALA A 131 13.13 -14.97 -3.25
N ALA A 132 12.58 -14.84 -4.45
CA ALA A 132 12.99 -13.82 -5.41
C ALA A 132 12.69 -12.39 -4.95
N LEU A 133 11.64 -12.19 -4.13
CA LEU A 133 11.27 -10.90 -3.53
C LEU A 133 11.95 -10.66 -2.17
N GLY A 134 12.81 -11.56 -1.71
CA GLY A 134 13.45 -11.47 -0.39
C GLY A 134 12.47 -11.65 0.79
N LEU A 135 11.30 -12.25 0.55
CA LEU A 135 10.30 -12.51 1.57
C LEU A 135 10.54 -13.86 2.25
N PRO A 136 10.20 -14.01 3.53
CA PRO A 136 10.30 -15.28 4.24
C PRO A 136 9.33 -16.31 3.65
N ALA A 137 9.72 -17.57 3.68
CA ALA A 137 8.85 -18.68 3.31
C ALA A 137 7.69 -18.83 4.30
N PHE A 138 6.55 -19.32 3.81
CA PHE A 138 5.46 -19.72 4.70
C PHE A 138 5.88 -20.91 5.57
N ALA A 139 5.61 -20.83 6.87
CA ALA A 139 5.85 -21.93 7.81
C ALA A 139 4.78 -23.04 7.68
N GLY A 140 3.57 -22.67 7.28
CA GLY A 140 2.44 -23.59 7.13
C GLY A 140 1.11 -22.82 6.97
N ILE A 141 0.03 -23.57 6.85
CA ILE A 141 -1.35 -23.05 6.91
C ILE A 141 -1.92 -23.42 8.27
N ASP A 142 -2.43 -22.45 9.00
CA ASP A 142 -3.25 -22.68 10.17
C ASP A 142 -4.72 -22.71 9.72
N THR A 143 -5.38 -23.85 9.95
CA THR A 143 -6.80 -24.06 9.62
C THR A 143 -7.71 -23.88 10.83
N ALA A 144 -7.18 -23.47 11.98
CA ALA A 144 -7.99 -23.19 13.14
C ALA A 144 -8.89 -21.97 12.89
N ASN A 145 -10.11 -22.00 13.44
CA ASN A 145 -10.97 -20.81 13.44
C ASN A 145 -10.31 -19.71 14.26
N THR A 146 -9.76 -18.73 13.56
CA THR A 146 -9.10 -17.57 14.16
C THR A 146 -10.00 -16.35 14.11
N ARG A 147 -9.81 -15.46 15.07
CA ARG A 147 -10.46 -14.15 15.11
C ARG A 147 -9.45 -13.09 15.48
N VAL A 148 -9.61 -11.90 14.96
CA VAL A 148 -8.84 -10.74 15.45
C VAL A 148 -9.38 -10.38 16.84
N ALA A 149 -8.57 -10.60 17.86
CA ALA A 149 -8.94 -10.32 19.25
C ALA A 149 -8.78 -8.85 19.62
N SER A 150 -7.80 -8.17 19.02
CA SER A 150 -7.54 -6.74 19.24
C SER A 150 -6.86 -6.11 18.02
N ILE A 151 -7.10 -4.82 17.82
CA ILE A 151 -6.40 -4.00 16.84
C ILE A 151 -5.67 -2.91 17.61
N GLU A 152 -4.39 -2.76 17.36
CA GLU A 152 -3.59 -1.66 17.89
C GLU A 152 -3.91 -0.37 17.12
N ALA A 153 -5.00 0.31 17.50
CA ALA A 153 -5.49 1.50 16.82
C ALA A 153 -4.48 2.66 16.80
N GLU A 154 -3.56 2.68 17.76
CA GLU A 154 -2.45 3.66 17.85
C GLU A 154 -1.34 3.42 16.81
N ASN A 155 -1.31 2.24 16.17
CA ASN A 155 -0.35 1.98 15.13
C ASN A 155 -0.56 2.98 13.98
N PRO A 156 0.51 3.64 13.46
CA PRO A 156 0.40 4.60 12.36
C PRO A 156 -0.39 4.11 11.14
N LEU A 157 -0.34 2.79 10.88
CA LEU A 157 -1.08 2.14 9.79
C LEU A 157 -2.61 2.26 9.95
N PHE A 158 -3.12 2.34 11.17
CA PHE A 158 -4.54 2.41 11.48
C PHE A 158 -5.02 3.81 11.90
N ARG A 159 -4.11 4.79 11.91
CA ARG A 159 -4.45 6.18 12.30
C ARG A 159 -5.52 6.74 11.35
N GLY A 160 -6.67 7.09 11.89
CA GLY A 160 -7.80 7.63 11.12
C GLY A 160 -8.63 6.61 10.32
N VAL A 161 -8.26 5.32 10.37
CA VAL A 161 -9.02 4.24 9.70
C VAL A 161 -10.29 3.92 10.47
N PHE A 162 -10.24 3.95 11.79
CA PHE A 162 -11.38 3.64 12.64
C PHE A 162 -11.82 4.86 13.45
N VAL A 163 -13.08 5.24 13.33
CA VAL A 163 -13.70 6.22 14.26
C VAL A 163 -13.82 5.62 15.66
N THR A 164 -14.14 4.32 15.72
CA THR A 164 -14.13 3.50 16.93
C THR A 164 -13.56 2.14 16.56
N PRO A 165 -12.45 1.70 17.18
CA PRO A 165 -11.86 0.40 16.89
C PRO A 165 -12.89 -0.72 17.11
N PRO A 166 -13.06 -1.62 16.15
CA PRO A 166 -13.97 -2.75 16.32
C PRO A 166 -13.47 -3.65 17.45
N LYS A 167 -14.38 -4.07 18.33
CA LYS A 167 -14.02 -4.95 19.46
C LYS A 167 -13.67 -6.37 19.01
N GLN A 168 -14.20 -6.81 17.89
CA GLN A 168 -13.93 -8.11 17.27
C GLN A 168 -14.18 -8.04 15.77
N ILE A 169 -13.32 -8.68 14.96
CA ILE A 169 -13.55 -8.97 13.55
C ILE A 169 -13.61 -10.49 13.41
N GLN A 170 -14.73 -10.99 12.90
CA GLN A 170 -14.89 -12.41 12.53
C GLN A 170 -14.73 -12.54 11.03
N PHE A 171 -14.02 -13.56 10.60
CA PHE A 171 -13.82 -13.95 9.20
C PHE A 171 -14.64 -15.20 8.91
#